data_071fc4e3f7a2d10d9ea59a944f274250
#
_entry.id   071fc4e3f7a2d10d9ea59a944f274250
#
_cell.length_a   1.000
_cell.length_b   1.000
_cell.length_c   1.000
_cell.angle_alpha   90.00
_cell.angle_beta   90.00
_cell.angle_gamma   90.00
#
_symmetry.space_group_name_H-M   'P 1'
#
loop_
_entity.id
_entity.type
_entity.pdbx_description
1 polymer ?
#
loop_
_entity_poly.entity_id
_entity_poly.type
_entity_poly.pdbx_seq_one_letter_code
_entity_poly.pdbx_strand_id
1 'polypeptide(L)'
;AGRLILAAFLVFAGTSWGEQVVTLRGKPLTLMGEEMQVGQTLPTVHLPDLGLSMIDLKSFKGKVTILSVVPSLDTPTCEKQTHILSEENKGLDASANLVTISRDLPFAQKRFAKKANIHNILFLSDYRNAEFGMSMGLLIEENRLLARAIIVLDREGVIRYLEVVPDLARLPEMEKAFEFARSL
;
A
#
# COMPACT_ATOMS: atom_id res chain seq x y z
N ALA A 1 50.98 -34.28 22.80
CA ALA A 1 50.22 -33.08 23.05
C ALA A 1 49.34 -32.78 21.83
N GLY A 2 48.11 -33.35 21.79
CA GLY A 2 47.13 -33.14 20.72
C GLY A 2 46.20 -32.01 21.09
N ARG A 3 46.15 -30.96 20.28
CA ARG A 3 45.17 -29.86 20.40
C ARG A 3 43.92 -30.26 19.63
N LEU A 4 42.83 -30.44 20.39
CA LEU A 4 41.49 -30.61 19.84
C LEU A 4 41.00 -29.21 19.43
N ILE A 5 40.77 -29.00 18.13
CA ILE A 5 40.11 -27.78 17.61
C ILE A 5 38.62 -28.06 17.58
N LEU A 6 37.89 -27.43 18.50
CA LEU A 6 36.44 -27.47 18.51
C LEU A 6 35.92 -26.47 17.46
N ALA A 7 35.42 -26.96 16.35
CA ALA A 7 34.74 -26.15 15.35
C ALA A 7 33.31 -25.86 15.82
N ALA A 8 33.05 -24.63 16.24
CA ALA A 8 31.70 -24.20 16.54
C ALA A 8 30.94 -23.99 15.23
N PHE A 9 29.97 -24.87 14.91
CA PHE A 9 28.99 -24.66 13.85
C PHE A 9 27.98 -23.61 14.34
N LEU A 10 28.09 -22.40 13.83
CA LEU A 10 27.03 -21.39 13.93
C LEU A 10 25.89 -21.82 13.01
N VAL A 11 24.84 -22.41 13.60
CA VAL A 11 23.58 -22.63 12.92
C VAL A 11 22.91 -21.26 12.79
N PHE A 12 23.00 -20.66 11.60
CA PHE A 12 22.12 -19.56 11.23
C PHE A 12 20.69 -20.13 11.16
N ALA A 13 19.89 -19.85 12.17
CA ALA A 13 18.45 -20.01 12.08
C ALA A 13 17.93 -18.98 11.08
N GLY A 14 17.82 -19.41 9.82
CA GLY A 14 17.12 -18.66 8.80
C GLY A 14 15.67 -18.51 9.25
N THR A 15 15.26 -17.30 9.62
CA THR A 15 13.84 -16.95 9.75
C THR A 15 13.24 -17.13 8.36
N SER A 16 12.52 -18.22 8.15
CA SER A 16 11.66 -18.43 7.00
C SER A 16 10.54 -17.37 7.07
N TRP A 17 10.75 -16.26 6.39
CA TRP A 17 9.70 -15.31 6.09
C TRP A 17 8.76 -16.03 5.14
N GLY A 18 7.53 -16.27 5.56
CA GLY A 18 6.53 -16.88 4.70
C GLY A 18 6.30 -15.94 3.51
N GLU A 19 6.61 -16.42 2.31
CA GLU A 19 6.33 -15.72 1.06
C GLU A 19 4.84 -15.33 1.04
N GLN A 20 4.56 -14.02 0.96
CA GLN A 20 3.20 -13.50 1.01
C GLN A 20 2.48 -13.89 -0.29
N VAL A 21 1.64 -14.91 -0.22
CA VAL A 21 0.89 -15.40 -1.38
C VAL A 21 -0.34 -14.52 -1.59
N VAL A 22 -0.36 -13.80 -2.70
CA VAL A 22 -1.52 -13.06 -3.18
C VAL A 22 -2.18 -13.86 -4.29
N THR A 23 -3.51 -13.88 -4.31
CA THR A 23 -4.28 -14.60 -5.32
C THR A 23 -5.34 -13.70 -5.96
N LEU A 24 -5.78 -14.07 -7.16
CA LEU A 24 -7.01 -13.57 -7.76
C LEU A 24 -7.93 -14.75 -8.05
N ARG A 25 -9.03 -14.85 -7.30
CA ARG A 25 -10.00 -15.97 -7.41
C ARG A 25 -9.30 -17.34 -7.36
N GLY A 26 -8.39 -17.49 -6.42
CA GLY A 26 -7.64 -18.73 -6.20
C GLY A 26 -6.44 -18.98 -7.12
N LYS A 27 -6.18 -18.11 -8.10
CA LYS A 27 -4.95 -18.18 -8.91
C LYS A 27 -3.84 -17.41 -8.22
N PRO A 28 -2.69 -18.03 -7.90
CA PRO A 28 -1.54 -17.34 -7.34
C PRO A 28 -1.03 -16.24 -8.26
N LEU A 29 -0.55 -15.14 -7.67
CA LEU A 29 0.07 -14.01 -8.35
C LEU A 29 1.45 -13.78 -7.75
N THR A 30 2.39 -13.36 -8.58
CA THR A 30 3.76 -13.06 -8.18
C THR A 30 3.89 -11.57 -7.86
N LEU A 31 4.34 -11.23 -6.66
CA LEU A 31 4.66 -9.85 -6.29
C LEU A 31 6.13 -9.55 -6.59
N MET A 32 6.37 -8.38 -7.15
CA MET A 32 7.69 -7.86 -7.50
C MET A 32 8.05 -6.70 -6.59
N GLY A 33 9.36 -6.56 -6.35
CA GLY A 33 9.92 -5.46 -5.58
C GLY A 33 10.34 -5.85 -4.18
N GLU A 34 10.62 -4.85 -3.35
CA GLU A 34 11.05 -5.04 -1.96
C GLU A 34 9.84 -5.10 -1.04
N GLU A 35 9.69 -6.20 -0.31
CA GLU A 35 8.62 -6.34 0.68
C GLU A 35 8.83 -5.36 1.84
N MET A 36 7.89 -4.44 2.04
CA MET A 36 7.91 -3.49 3.14
C MET A 36 7.26 -4.07 4.39
N GLN A 37 7.74 -3.61 5.55
CA GLN A 37 7.29 -4.09 6.85
C GLN A 37 6.92 -2.94 7.79
N VAL A 38 6.07 -3.23 8.77
CA VAL A 38 5.80 -2.32 9.89
C VAL A 38 7.11 -1.93 10.58
N GLY A 39 7.27 -0.65 10.89
CA GLY A 39 8.47 -0.06 11.47
C GLY A 39 9.42 0.57 10.44
N GLN A 40 9.25 0.29 9.15
CA GLN A 40 10.04 0.92 8.10
C GLN A 40 9.44 2.26 7.67
N THR A 41 10.30 3.17 7.22
CA THR A 41 9.87 4.44 6.61
C THR A 41 9.55 4.22 5.14
N LEU A 42 8.57 4.96 4.61
CA LEU A 42 8.32 4.95 3.17
C LEU A 42 9.58 5.30 2.38
N PRO A 43 9.83 4.59 1.28
CA PRO A 43 10.89 4.98 0.34
C PRO A 43 10.59 6.34 -0.28
N THR A 44 11.61 6.96 -0.90
CA THR A 44 11.41 8.17 -1.70
C THR A 44 10.75 7.78 -3.01
N VAL A 45 9.50 8.16 -3.18
CA VAL A 45 8.69 7.87 -4.38
C VAL A 45 7.93 9.13 -4.76
N HIS A 46 7.91 9.43 -6.06
CA HIS A 46 7.18 10.56 -6.61
C HIS A 46 6.11 10.07 -7.57
N LEU A 47 4.86 10.38 -7.26
CA LEU A 47 3.72 9.97 -8.06
C LEU A 47 2.93 11.18 -8.55
N PRO A 48 2.45 11.19 -9.81
CA PRO A 48 1.58 12.25 -10.30
C PRO A 48 0.19 12.17 -9.67
N ASP A 49 -0.33 13.33 -9.32
CA ASP A 49 -1.71 13.54 -8.93
C ASP A 49 -2.65 13.69 -10.14
N LEU A 50 -3.92 14.02 -9.90
CA LEU A 50 -4.94 14.23 -10.96
C LEU A 50 -4.62 15.39 -11.93
N GLY A 51 -3.73 16.29 -11.54
CA GLY A 51 -3.26 17.42 -12.33
C GLY A 51 -1.89 17.21 -12.97
N LEU A 52 -1.33 16.00 -12.83
CA LEU A 52 0.03 15.62 -13.25
C LEU A 52 1.15 16.28 -12.44
N SER A 53 0.85 16.90 -11.31
CA SER A 53 1.87 17.40 -10.40
C SER A 53 2.50 16.23 -9.65
N MET A 54 3.84 16.21 -9.61
CA MET A 54 4.57 15.14 -8.93
C MET A 54 4.57 15.35 -7.42
N ILE A 55 3.99 14.40 -6.70
CA ILE A 55 3.89 14.41 -5.24
C ILE A 55 4.93 13.46 -4.66
N ASP A 56 5.80 13.99 -3.81
CA ASP A 56 6.72 13.19 -2.99
C ASP A 56 5.94 12.59 -1.81
N LEU A 57 5.93 11.28 -1.66
CA LEU A 57 5.23 10.62 -0.54
C LEU A 57 5.79 11.03 0.83
N LYS A 58 7.04 11.50 0.90
CA LYS A 58 7.63 12.06 2.12
C LYS A 58 7.00 13.39 2.55
N SER A 59 6.28 14.07 1.67
CA SER A 59 5.56 15.32 2.00
C SER A 59 4.37 15.10 2.94
N PHE A 60 3.95 13.84 3.16
CA PHE A 60 2.88 13.51 4.11
C PHE A 60 3.30 13.58 5.58
N LYS A 61 4.60 13.72 5.88
CA LYS A 61 5.08 13.91 7.26
C LYS A 61 4.35 15.07 7.95
N GLY A 62 4.11 14.90 9.25
CA GLY A 62 3.35 15.85 10.06
C GLY A 62 1.89 15.46 10.28
N LYS A 63 1.35 14.56 9.47
CA LYS A 63 0.01 14.00 9.63
C LYS A 63 0.01 12.48 9.50
N VAL A 64 -0.85 11.82 10.26
CA VAL A 64 -1.19 10.42 10.02
C VAL A 64 -1.71 10.29 8.58
N THR A 65 -1.29 9.25 7.88
CA THR A 65 -1.67 9.06 6.47
C THR A 65 -2.18 7.64 6.26
N ILE A 66 -3.30 7.50 5.59
CA ILE A 66 -3.85 6.23 5.16
C ILE A 66 -3.65 6.11 3.65
N LEU A 67 -2.85 5.12 3.24
CA LEU A 67 -2.66 4.77 1.84
C LEU A 67 -3.56 3.57 1.51
N SER A 68 -4.54 3.78 0.66
CA SER A 68 -5.40 2.74 0.09
C SER A 68 -4.86 2.37 -1.29
N VAL A 69 -4.32 1.16 -1.41
CA VAL A 69 -3.73 0.66 -2.65
C VAL A 69 -4.74 -0.26 -3.33
N VAL A 70 -5.06 0.04 -4.58
CA VAL A 70 -6.05 -0.71 -5.35
C VAL A 70 -5.51 -1.12 -6.72
N PRO A 71 -5.86 -2.31 -7.24
CA PRO A 71 -5.48 -2.76 -8.58
C PRO A 71 -5.94 -1.80 -9.69
N SER A 72 -7.23 -1.47 -9.75
CA SER A 72 -7.79 -0.52 -10.71
C SER A 72 -9.16 0.00 -10.25
N LEU A 73 -9.36 1.31 -10.31
CA LEU A 73 -10.62 1.99 -9.97
C LEU A 73 -11.78 1.59 -10.90
N ASP A 74 -11.50 1.00 -12.05
CA ASP A 74 -12.49 0.48 -12.98
C ASP A 74 -13.06 -0.89 -12.56
N THR A 75 -12.84 -1.33 -11.32
CA THR A 75 -13.36 -2.60 -10.79
C THR A 75 -14.23 -2.38 -9.55
N PRO A 76 -15.32 -3.19 -9.37
CA PRO A 76 -16.30 -2.96 -8.29
C PRO A 76 -15.69 -2.98 -6.89
N THR A 77 -14.77 -3.91 -6.62
CA THR A 77 -14.14 -4.01 -5.29
C THR A 77 -13.24 -2.82 -4.98
N CYS A 78 -12.52 -2.29 -5.98
CA CYS A 78 -11.68 -1.10 -5.81
C CYS A 78 -12.52 0.17 -5.63
N GLU A 79 -13.60 0.30 -6.40
CA GLU A 79 -14.59 1.37 -6.23
C GLU A 79 -15.15 1.34 -4.81
N LYS A 80 -15.60 0.17 -4.32
CA LYS A 80 -16.11 -0.01 -2.96
C LYS A 80 -15.09 0.37 -1.89
N GLN A 81 -13.83 -0.09 -2.01
CA GLN A 81 -12.75 0.27 -1.07
C GLN A 81 -12.56 1.78 -1.01
N THR A 82 -12.60 2.46 -2.16
CA THR A 82 -12.42 3.91 -2.25
C THR A 82 -13.59 4.68 -1.67
N HIS A 83 -14.84 4.22 -1.86
CA HIS A 83 -16.01 4.78 -1.21
C HIS A 83 -15.96 4.63 0.31
N ILE A 84 -15.57 3.46 0.83
CA ILE A 84 -15.39 3.25 2.27
C ILE A 84 -14.35 4.22 2.84
N LEU A 85 -13.21 4.40 2.17
CA LEU A 85 -12.19 5.37 2.59
C LEU A 85 -12.74 6.79 2.64
N SER A 86 -13.52 7.19 1.64
CA SER A 86 -14.11 8.54 1.55
C SER A 86 -15.22 8.78 2.56
N GLU A 87 -16.13 7.83 2.71
CA GLU A 87 -17.44 8.05 3.34
C GLU A 87 -17.54 7.46 4.75
N GLU A 88 -16.78 6.39 5.04
CA GLU A 88 -16.88 5.66 6.31
C GLU A 88 -15.70 5.90 7.26
N ASN A 89 -14.84 6.89 6.95
CA ASN A 89 -13.64 7.20 7.74
C ASN A 89 -13.93 7.85 9.10
N LYS A 90 -15.20 8.17 9.41
CA LYS A 90 -15.66 8.74 10.69
C LYS A 90 -14.89 10.02 11.09
N GLY A 91 -14.64 10.89 10.11
CA GLY A 91 -14.01 12.19 10.33
C GLY A 91 -12.48 12.17 10.35
N LEU A 92 -11.83 11.05 10.00
CA LEU A 92 -10.37 10.99 9.88
C LEU A 92 -9.84 11.94 8.80
N ASP A 93 -10.62 12.22 7.76
CA ASP A 93 -10.28 13.18 6.69
C ASP A 93 -10.02 14.60 7.19
N ALA A 94 -10.53 14.98 8.37
CA ALA A 94 -10.21 16.27 9.00
C ALA A 94 -8.80 16.32 9.61
N SER A 95 -8.22 15.19 10.02
CA SER A 95 -6.96 15.13 10.78
C SER A 95 -5.86 14.29 10.12
N ALA A 96 -6.20 13.44 9.18
CA ALA A 96 -5.29 12.57 8.47
C ALA A 96 -5.32 12.84 6.95
N ASN A 97 -4.27 12.42 6.25
CA ASN A 97 -4.28 12.35 4.80
C ASN A 97 -4.92 11.04 4.36
N LEU A 98 -5.91 11.12 3.48
CA LEU A 98 -6.49 9.96 2.80
C LEU A 98 -5.97 9.92 1.37
N VAL A 99 -5.30 8.84 1.00
CA VAL A 99 -4.63 8.69 -0.30
C VAL A 99 -5.03 7.39 -0.95
N THR A 100 -5.41 7.43 -2.23
CA THR A 100 -5.63 6.22 -3.04
C THR A 100 -4.56 6.14 -4.12
N ILE A 101 -3.91 4.99 -4.22
CA ILE A 101 -2.86 4.73 -5.20
C ILE A 101 -3.29 3.57 -6.09
N SER A 102 -3.20 3.76 -7.40
CA SER A 102 -3.43 2.73 -8.42
C SER A 102 -2.52 2.94 -9.63
N ARG A 103 -2.52 1.99 -10.56
CA ARG A 103 -1.83 2.17 -11.84
C ARG A 103 -2.72 2.76 -12.94
N ASP A 104 -3.95 3.11 -12.61
CA ASP A 104 -4.80 3.86 -13.53
C ASP A 104 -4.14 5.18 -13.91
N LEU A 105 -4.34 5.64 -15.16
CA LEU A 105 -3.87 6.95 -15.56
C LEU A 105 -4.51 8.06 -14.72
N PRO A 106 -3.82 9.16 -14.44
CA PRO A 106 -4.39 10.30 -13.71
C PRO A 106 -5.71 10.80 -14.29
N PHE A 107 -5.87 10.72 -15.60
CA PHE A 107 -7.12 11.09 -16.31
C PHE A 107 -8.28 10.14 -15.97
N ALA A 108 -8.01 8.84 -15.85
CA ALA A 108 -9.00 7.85 -15.44
C ALA A 108 -9.39 8.03 -13.97
N GLN A 109 -8.39 8.23 -13.09
CA GLN A 109 -8.62 8.54 -11.68
C GLN A 109 -9.47 9.81 -11.52
N LYS A 110 -9.19 10.85 -12.30
CA LYS A 110 -9.97 12.10 -12.31
C LYS A 110 -11.43 11.89 -12.70
N ARG A 111 -11.67 11.10 -13.76
CA ARG A 111 -13.04 10.74 -14.17
C ARG A 111 -13.78 9.96 -13.08
N PHE A 112 -13.08 8.99 -12.46
CA PHE A 112 -13.63 8.21 -11.35
C PHE A 112 -14.00 9.12 -10.18
N ALA A 113 -13.07 9.93 -9.67
CA ALA A 113 -13.31 10.84 -8.54
C ALA A 113 -14.50 11.77 -8.79
N LYS A 114 -14.61 12.33 -10.01
CA LYS A 114 -15.74 13.18 -10.39
C LYS A 114 -17.06 12.41 -10.42
N LYS A 115 -17.09 11.22 -11.04
CA LYS A 115 -18.31 10.39 -11.13
C LYS A 115 -18.76 9.91 -9.76
N ALA A 116 -17.82 9.52 -8.91
CA ALA A 116 -18.06 9.06 -7.54
C ALA A 116 -18.34 10.20 -6.55
N ASN A 117 -18.20 11.47 -6.97
CA ASN A 117 -18.35 12.66 -6.11
C ASN A 117 -17.40 12.61 -4.88
N ILE A 118 -16.17 12.16 -5.07
CA ILE A 118 -15.15 12.06 -4.02
C ILE A 118 -14.22 13.27 -4.08
N HIS A 119 -14.11 13.99 -2.95
CA HIS A 119 -13.34 15.25 -2.85
C HIS A 119 -12.33 15.25 -1.70
N ASN A 120 -12.38 14.27 -0.80
CA ASN A 120 -11.55 14.18 0.41
C ASN A 120 -10.40 13.17 0.31
N ILE A 121 -10.14 12.62 -0.86
CA ILE A 121 -9.05 11.68 -1.14
C ILE A 121 -8.09 12.31 -2.14
N LEU A 122 -6.79 12.22 -1.86
CA LEU A 122 -5.74 12.47 -2.83
C LEU A 122 -5.51 11.21 -3.67
N PHE A 123 -5.72 11.31 -4.98
CA PHE A 123 -5.44 10.22 -5.91
C PHE A 123 -4.05 10.37 -6.49
N LEU A 124 -3.26 9.31 -6.43
CA LEU A 124 -1.91 9.23 -6.99
C LEU A 124 -1.79 8.03 -7.94
N SER A 125 -1.08 8.24 -9.02
CA SER A 125 -0.94 7.22 -10.07
C SER A 125 0.49 6.69 -10.17
N ASP A 126 0.63 5.37 -10.08
CA ASP A 126 1.90 4.66 -10.28
C ASP A 126 2.08 4.16 -11.74
N TYR A 127 1.43 4.85 -12.72
CA TYR A 127 1.35 4.37 -14.10
C TYR A 127 2.69 4.38 -14.84
N ARG A 128 3.60 5.30 -14.50
CA ARG A 128 4.85 5.52 -15.26
C ARG A 128 5.81 4.34 -15.11
N ASN A 129 6.54 4.29 -14.01
CA ASN A 129 7.65 3.35 -13.80
C ASN A 129 7.33 2.25 -12.80
N ALA A 130 6.11 2.16 -12.28
CA ALA A 130 5.73 1.28 -11.17
C ALA A 130 6.63 1.49 -9.92
N GLU A 131 7.04 2.74 -9.70
CA GLU A 131 8.03 3.09 -8.68
C GLU A 131 7.53 2.75 -7.27
N PHE A 132 6.25 3.07 -6.99
CA PHE A 132 5.61 2.71 -5.74
C PHE A 132 5.47 1.19 -5.60
N GLY A 133 4.93 0.52 -6.62
CA GLY A 133 4.71 -0.93 -6.60
C GLY A 133 6.01 -1.70 -6.37
N MET A 134 7.08 -1.32 -7.03
CA MET A 134 8.40 -1.94 -6.87
C MET A 134 9.02 -1.64 -5.51
N SER A 135 8.91 -0.41 -5.03
CA SER A 135 9.49 -0.01 -3.74
C SER A 135 8.75 -0.59 -2.52
N MET A 136 7.50 -1.02 -2.73
CA MET A 136 6.64 -1.55 -1.65
C MET A 136 6.40 -3.06 -1.76
N GLY A 137 6.97 -3.75 -2.77
CA GLY A 137 6.70 -5.15 -3.03
C GLY A 137 5.25 -5.45 -3.40
N LEU A 138 4.56 -4.49 -4.03
CA LEU A 138 3.14 -4.58 -4.36
C LEU A 138 2.84 -4.67 -5.86
N LEU A 139 3.86 -4.65 -6.72
CA LEU A 139 3.65 -4.78 -8.16
C LEU A 139 3.41 -6.25 -8.53
N ILE A 140 2.28 -6.52 -9.17
CA ILE A 140 1.96 -7.87 -9.67
C ILE A 140 2.65 -8.08 -11.02
N GLU A 141 3.41 -9.18 -11.14
CA GLU A 141 4.16 -9.49 -12.36
C GLU A 141 3.24 -9.75 -13.56
N GLU A 142 2.20 -10.55 -13.37
CA GLU A 142 1.38 -11.11 -14.45
C GLU A 142 0.54 -10.06 -15.18
N ASN A 143 0.06 -9.03 -14.48
CA ASN A 143 -0.84 -8.04 -15.07
C ASN A 143 -0.36 -6.59 -14.89
N ARG A 144 0.75 -6.39 -14.20
CA ARG A 144 1.37 -5.08 -13.93
C ARG A 144 0.47 -4.11 -13.15
N LEU A 145 -0.50 -4.62 -12.40
CA LEU A 145 -1.32 -3.88 -11.46
C LEU A 145 -0.69 -3.90 -10.06
N LEU A 146 -1.24 -3.12 -9.14
CA LEU A 146 -0.85 -3.17 -7.73
C LEU A 146 -1.68 -4.22 -6.99
N ALA A 147 -1.05 -4.93 -6.07
CA ALA A 147 -1.76 -5.74 -5.09
C ALA A 147 -2.61 -4.83 -4.19
N ARG A 148 -3.77 -5.34 -3.76
CA ARG A 148 -4.65 -4.61 -2.84
C ARG A 148 -4.05 -4.54 -1.45
N ALA A 149 -3.94 -3.33 -0.92
CA ALA A 149 -3.41 -3.12 0.42
C ALA A 149 -4.05 -1.91 1.11
N ILE A 150 -3.93 -1.87 2.43
CA ILE A 150 -4.18 -0.69 3.24
C ILE A 150 -2.97 -0.48 4.17
N ILE A 151 -2.45 0.74 4.22
CA ILE A 151 -1.24 1.09 4.95
C ILE A 151 -1.52 2.33 5.78
N VAL A 152 -1.12 2.32 7.06
CA VAL A 152 -1.20 3.50 7.91
C VAL A 152 0.21 3.95 8.29
N LEU A 153 0.48 5.21 8.05
CA LEU A 153 1.73 5.89 8.40
C LEU A 153 1.48 6.81 9.59
N ASP A 154 2.44 6.85 10.50
CA ASP A 154 2.46 7.88 11.53
C ASP A 154 2.92 9.24 10.98
N ARG A 155 3.00 10.25 11.87
CA ARG A 155 3.41 11.61 11.51
C ARG A 155 4.87 11.73 11.07
N GLU A 156 5.71 10.75 11.40
CA GLU A 156 7.10 10.63 10.98
C GLU A 156 7.25 9.92 9.63
N GLY A 157 6.14 9.38 9.08
CA GLY A 157 6.13 8.62 7.83
C GLY A 157 6.60 7.18 7.99
N VAL A 158 6.50 6.64 9.20
CA VAL A 158 6.81 5.23 9.51
C VAL A 158 5.55 4.40 9.32
N ILE A 159 5.68 3.25 8.69
CA ILE A 159 4.59 2.27 8.52
C ILE A 159 4.26 1.69 9.90
N ARG A 160 3.02 1.89 10.36
CA ARG A 160 2.53 1.36 11.65
C ARG A 160 1.49 0.28 11.49
N TYR A 161 0.82 0.25 10.36
CA TYR A 161 -0.12 -0.79 9.96
C TYR A 161 0.07 -1.11 8.49
N LEU A 162 0.10 -2.38 8.15
CA LEU A 162 0.22 -2.85 6.78
C LEU A 162 -0.60 -4.12 6.64
N GLU A 163 -1.55 -4.11 5.74
CA GLU A 163 -2.28 -5.28 5.31
C GLU A 163 -2.22 -5.38 3.80
N VAL A 164 -1.66 -6.46 3.28
CA VAL A 164 -1.77 -6.85 1.88
C VAL A 164 -2.82 -7.95 1.81
N VAL A 165 -3.87 -7.72 1.04
CA VAL A 165 -5.03 -8.61 1.00
C VAL A 165 -4.68 -9.91 0.26
N PRO A 166 -4.85 -11.09 0.88
CA PRO A 166 -4.45 -12.36 0.25
C PRO A 166 -5.23 -12.71 -1.01
N ASP A 167 -6.46 -12.21 -1.17
CA ASP A 167 -7.24 -12.36 -2.41
C ASP A 167 -7.71 -10.99 -2.89
N LEU A 168 -7.30 -10.60 -4.10
CA LEU A 168 -7.62 -9.30 -4.68
C LEU A 168 -9.12 -9.04 -4.85
N ALA A 169 -9.96 -10.07 -4.82
CA ALA A 169 -11.41 -9.94 -4.86
C ALA A 169 -12.03 -9.50 -3.52
N ARG A 170 -11.25 -9.51 -2.44
CA ARG A 170 -11.69 -9.14 -1.09
C ARG A 170 -11.27 -7.72 -0.73
N LEU A 171 -12.02 -7.12 0.20
CA LEU A 171 -11.66 -5.84 0.81
C LEU A 171 -10.64 -6.06 1.94
N PRO A 172 -9.77 -5.07 2.21
CA PRO A 172 -8.99 -5.06 3.45
C PRO A 172 -9.86 -4.75 4.65
N GLU A 173 -9.34 -4.96 5.84
CA GLU A 173 -9.96 -4.63 7.13
C GLU A 173 -10.00 -3.12 7.37
N MET A 174 -10.80 -2.39 6.60
CA MET A 174 -10.84 -0.92 6.56
C MET A 174 -11.10 -0.32 7.94
N GLU A 175 -12.09 -0.83 8.69
CA GLU A 175 -12.41 -0.31 10.01
C GLU A 175 -11.23 -0.47 10.99
N LYS A 176 -10.54 -1.60 10.94
CA LYS A 176 -9.35 -1.85 11.74
C LYS A 176 -8.23 -0.84 11.45
N ALA A 177 -8.02 -0.55 10.15
CA ALA A 177 -7.06 0.48 9.73
C ALA A 177 -7.46 1.87 10.22
N PHE A 178 -8.75 2.22 10.18
CA PHE A 178 -9.26 3.50 10.71
C PHE A 178 -9.10 3.61 12.21
N GLU A 179 -9.43 2.57 12.97
CA GLU A 179 -9.22 2.53 14.43
C GLU A 179 -7.76 2.69 14.78
N PHE A 180 -6.89 2.01 14.05
CA PHE A 180 -5.45 2.11 14.24
C PHE A 180 -4.95 3.54 13.95
N ALA A 181 -5.37 4.15 12.84
CA ALA A 181 -5.01 5.53 12.49
C ALA A 181 -5.47 6.54 13.55
N ARG A 182 -6.65 6.34 14.15
CA ARG A 182 -7.13 7.20 15.26
C ARG A 182 -6.29 7.08 16.53
N SER A 183 -5.57 5.99 16.71
CA SER A 183 -4.73 5.76 17.89
C SER A 183 -3.35 6.44 17.81
N LEU A 184 -2.95 6.97 16.64
CA LEU A 184 -1.69 7.67 16.37
C LEU A 184 -1.84 9.19 16.51
#